data_be01900a9b9e06dc4e687ba9e9332dc9
#
_entry.id   be01900a9b9e06dc4e687ba9e9332dc9
#
_cell.length_a   1.000
_cell.length_b   1.000
_cell.length_c   1.000
_cell.angle_alpha   90.00
_cell.angle_beta   90.00
_cell.angle_gamma   90.00
#
_symmetry.space_group_name_H-M   'P 1'
#
loop_
_entity.id
_entity.type
_entity.pdbx_description
1 polymer ?
#
loop_
_entity_poly.entity_id
_entity_poly.type
_entity_poly.pdbx_seq_one_letter_code
_entity_poly.pdbx_strand_id
1 'polypeptide(L)'
;MVVLGACAAWPLITAAARDGRPEGMLLAVLAVAAGYAAGRIGGALLPVAAPCAGALAGIALTAWVPHLAPGPQISVPLGHAGATTAMVILSAGAACCAAWAASVPAVRSALRLVAAGIAVTAAVLGSVTGCVAGAAVLAGSLAAGRVRRRGAALAGLGLAVAGAAGLTWAVAGNAVPEGFAASLEGRLTPHRVALWHDALDLARTHAGLGVGPGRFGELSPASLASPLSDGKPHSAPLQLAAEQGAVGVLLLAAAFGWLLYALWRSPRPTPLVLTAALTLTALAAVATVGNALSFTAVAVGTGFLAGLATSRPFALDTARRTGEARGGAVR
;
A
#
# COMPACT_ATOMS: atom_id res chain seq x y z
N MET A 1 4.97 -17.27 2.80
CA MET A 1 4.07 -18.04 1.90
C MET A 1 2.74 -18.37 2.58
N VAL A 2 2.72 -18.86 3.84
CA VAL A 2 1.48 -19.23 4.55
C VAL A 2 0.45 -18.08 4.59
N VAL A 3 0.87 -16.86 4.96
CA VAL A 3 -0.04 -15.71 5.06
C VAL A 3 -0.68 -15.36 3.71
N LEU A 4 0.10 -15.33 2.61
CA LEU A 4 -0.44 -15.07 1.27
C LEU A 4 -1.37 -16.20 0.80
N GLY A 5 -1.05 -17.45 1.14
CA GLY A 5 -1.94 -18.59 0.86
C GLY A 5 -3.26 -18.46 1.62
N ALA A 6 -3.21 -18.07 2.89
CA ALA A 6 -4.43 -17.82 3.68
C ALA A 6 -5.25 -16.64 3.14
N CYS A 7 -4.59 -15.55 2.69
CA CYS A 7 -5.25 -14.42 2.04
C CYS A 7 -5.89 -14.79 0.68
N ALA A 8 -5.44 -15.85 0.01
CA ALA A 8 -6.08 -16.37 -1.20
C ALA A 8 -7.20 -17.38 -0.89
N ALA A 9 -6.99 -18.25 0.10
CA ALA A 9 -7.95 -19.29 0.45
C ALA A 9 -9.23 -18.74 1.10
N TRP A 10 -9.08 -17.73 2.00
CA TRP A 10 -10.23 -17.20 2.74
C TRP A 10 -11.32 -16.57 1.85
N PRO A 11 -10.99 -15.71 0.85
CA PRO A 11 -11.98 -15.21 -0.11
C PRO A 11 -12.71 -16.32 -0.87
N LEU A 12 -12.04 -17.43 -1.19
CA LEU A 12 -12.69 -18.58 -1.84
C LEU A 12 -13.69 -19.27 -0.91
N ILE A 13 -13.33 -19.46 0.36
CA ILE A 13 -14.20 -20.05 1.38
C ILE A 13 -15.44 -19.16 1.59
N THR A 14 -15.24 -17.86 1.75
CA THR A 14 -16.35 -16.91 1.97
C THR A 14 -17.20 -16.74 0.73
N ALA A 15 -16.62 -16.78 -0.48
CA ALA A 15 -17.36 -16.78 -1.74
C ALA A 15 -18.25 -18.01 -1.88
N ALA A 16 -17.71 -19.21 -1.62
CA ALA A 16 -18.48 -20.45 -1.67
C ALA A 16 -19.62 -20.49 -0.65
N ALA A 17 -19.42 -19.88 0.52
CA ALA A 17 -20.43 -19.86 1.59
C ALA A 17 -21.51 -18.78 1.40
N ARG A 18 -21.28 -17.74 0.59
CA ARG A 18 -22.12 -16.54 0.48
C ARG A 18 -22.43 -16.10 -0.95
N ASP A 19 -22.16 -16.93 -1.94
CA ASP A 19 -22.32 -16.61 -3.38
C ASP A 19 -21.60 -15.31 -3.79
N GLY A 20 -20.40 -15.10 -3.25
CA GLY A 20 -19.58 -13.92 -3.51
C GLY A 20 -18.72 -14.07 -4.76
N ARG A 21 -18.08 -12.94 -5.18
CA ARG A 21 -17.19 -12.85 -6.35
C ARG A 21 -15.74 -12.63 -5.90
N PRO A 22 -14.92 -13.69 -5.75
CA PRO A 22 -13.59 -13.61 -5.18
C PRO A 22 -12.52 -13.09 -6.16
N GLU A 23 -12.84 -12.90 -7.46
CA GLU A 23 -11.87 -12.64 -8.53
C GLU A 23 -11.00 -11.42 -8.25
N GLY A 24 -11.59 -10.31 -7.80
CA GLY A 24 -10.87 -9.09 -7.49
C GLY A 24 -9.85 -9.26 -6.37
N MET A 25 -10.21 -10.02 -5.34
CA MET A 25 -9.32 -10.32 -4.21
C MET A 25 -8.18 -11.25 -4.61
N LEU A 26 -8.49 -12.31 -5.37
CA LEU A 26 -7.48 -13.24 -5.87
C LEU A 26 -6.50 -12.53 -6.79
N LEU A 27 -7.01 -11.68 -7.69
CA LEU A 27 -6.16 -10.85 -8.55
C LEU A 27 -5.23 -9.94 -7.74
N ALA A 28 -5.73 -9.31 -6.67
CA ALA A 28 -4.90 -8.47 -5.80
C ALA A 28 -3.79 -9.28 -5.11
N VAL A 29 -4.09 -10.47 -4.57
CA VAL A 29 -3.10 -11.35 -3.94
C VAL A 29 -2.04 -11.81 -4.96
N LEU A 30 -2.47 -12.22 -6.16
CA LEU A 30 -1.57 -12.62 -7.25
C LEU A 30 -0.69 -11.44 -7.70
N ALA A 31 -1.27 -10.25 -7.83
CA ALA A 31 -0.56 -9.04 -8.21
C ALA A 31 0.54 -8.67 -7.18
N VAL A 32 0.22 -8.74 -5.88
CA VAL A 32 1.21 -8.54 -4.81
C VAL A 32 2.30 -9.61 -4.87
N ALA A 33 1.95 -10.88 -5.06
CA ALA A 33 2.91 -11.98 -5.13
C ALA A 33 3.84 -11.84 -6.34
N ALA A 34 3.30 -11.53 -7.51
CA ALA A 34 4.07 -11.30 -8.75
C ALA A 34 4.99 -10.08 -8.61
N GLY A 35 4.46 -8.97 -8.09
CA GLY A 35 5.25 -7.78 -7.78
C GLY A 35 6.37 -8.08 -6.81
N TYR A 36 6.10 -8.83 -5.73
CA TYR A 36 7.11 -9.23 -4.74
C TYR A 36 8.23 -10.07 -5.35
N ALA A 37 7.89 -11.05 -6.18
CA ALA A 37 8.88 -11.87 -6.89
C ALA A 37 9.73 -11.01 -7.84
N ALA A 38 9.10 -10.15 -8.66
CA ALA A 38 9.79 -9.24 -9.56
C ALA A 38 10.70 -8.26 -8.80
N GLY A 39 10.22 -7.71 -7.68
CA GLY A 39 11.01 -6.82 -6.81
C GLY A 39 12.20 -7.52 -6.18
N ARG A 40 12.07 -8.77 -5.75
CA ARG A 40 13.18 -9.57 -5.22
C ARG A 40 14.25 -9.85 -6.27
N ILE A 41 13.84 -10.24 -7.47
CA ILE A 41 14.76 -10.52 -8.58
C ILE A 41 15.44 -9.21 -9.03
N GLY A 42 14.63 -8.17 -9.32
CA GLY A 42 15.15 -6.87 -9.75
C GLY A 42 16.06 -6.22 -8.71
N GLY A 43 15.70 -6.28 -7.44
CA GLY A 43 16.53 -5.76 -6.36
C GLY A 43 17.84 -6.52 -6.17
N ALA A 44 17.87 -7.83 -6.44
CA ALA A 44 19.10 -8.63 -6.36
C ALA A 44 20.05 -8.33 -7.53
N LEU A 45 19.51 -8.23 -8.74
CA LEU A 45 20.29 -8.06 -9.98
C LEU A 45 20.64 -6.58 -10.26
N LEU A 46 19.69 -5.69 -10.08
CA LEU A 46 19.73 -4.28 -10.49
C LEU A 46 19.35 -3.35 -9.34
N PRO A 47 20.16 -3.23 -8.28
CA PRO A 47 19.77 -2.57 -7.03
C PRO A 47 19.42 -1.08 -7.18
N VAL A 48 19.89 -0.40 -8.21
CA VAL A 48 19.57 1.00 -8.52
C VAL A 48 18.56 1.08 -9.68
N ALA A 49 18.79 0.33 -10.77
CA ALA A 49 17.97 0.45 -11.97
C ALA A 49 16.55 -0.10 -11.77
N ALA A 50 16.38 -1.19 -11.00
CA ALA A 50 15.04 -1.74 -10.76
C ALA A 50 14.11 -0.77 -10.03
N PRO A 51 14.49 -0.15 -8.89
CA PRO A 51 13.63 0.84 -8.27
C PRO A 51 13.46 2.13 -9.11
N CYS A 52 14.45 2.53 -9.92
CA CYS A 52 14.28 3.63 -10.89
C CYS A 52 13.21 3.27 -11.94
N ALA A 53 13.26 2.08 -12.51
CA ALA A 53 12.26 1.61 -13.46
C ALA A 53 10.86 1.55 -12.84
N GLY A 54 10.75 1.09 -11.58
CA GLY A 54 9.50 1.11 -10.83
C GLY A 54 8.95 2.52 -10.60
N ALA A 55 9.80 3.49 -10.29
CA ALA A 55 9.41 4.89 -10.14
C ALA A 55 8.88 5.47 -11.46
N LEU A 56 9.60 5.26 -12.57
CA LEU A 56 9.20 5.74 -13.90
C LEU A 56 7.92 5.07 -14.40
N ALA A 57 7.80 3.75 -14.22
CA ALA A 57 6.59 3.01 -14.58
C ALA A 57 5.37 3.52 -13.82
N GLY A 58 5.51 3.79 -12.51
CA GLY A 58 4.43 4.35 -11.70
C GLY A 58 3.97 5.72 -12.18
N ILE A 59 4.90 6.62 -12.53
CA ILE A 59 4.56 7.94 -13.09
C ILE A 59 3.91 7.79 -14.47
N ALA A 60 4.47 6.96 -15.35
CA ALA A 60 3.91 6.73 -16.67
C ALA A 60 2.47 6.20 -16.58
N LEU A 61 2.20 5.28 -15.64
CA LEU A 61 0.85 4.78 -15.39
C LEU A 61 -0.09 5.89 -14.89
N THR A 62 0.36 6.78 -14.00
CA THR A 62 -0.49 7.90 -13.54
C THR A 62 -0.83 8.89 -14.66
N ALA A 63 0.08 9.11 -15.59
CA ALA A 63 -0.15 9.98 -16.74
C ALA A 63 -1.06 9.33 -17.79
N TRP A 64 -1.05 8.02 -17.93
CA TRP A 64 -1.73 7.30 -19.01
C TRP A 64 -3.09 6.70 -18.63
N VAL A 65 -3.31 6.39 -17.35
CA VAL A 65 -4.59 5.82 -16.85
C VAL A 65 -5.82 6.64 -17.25
N PRO A 66 -5.82 7.99 -17.26
CA PRO A 66 -6.94 8.77 -17.75
C PRO A 66 -7.31 8.52 -19.22
N HIS A 67 -6.34 8.06 -20.03
CA HIS A 67 -6.52 7.83 -21.46
C HIS A 67 -6.90 6.39 -21.83
N LEU A 68 -6.80 5.44 -20.87
CA LEU A 68 -7.05 4.01 -21.10
C LEU A 68 -8.44 3.53 -20.66
N ALA A 69 -9.24 4.39 -20.05
CA ALA A 69 -10.62 4.08 -19.67
C ALA A 69 -11.58 4.61 -20.73
N PRO A 70 -12.04 3.81 -21.73
CA PRO A 70 -13.12 4.18 -22.63
C PRO A 70 -14.45 4.00 -21.88
N GLY A 71 -14.84 4.99 -21.11
CA GLY A 71 -16.14 5.07 -20.46
C GLY A 71 -16.61 6.53 -20.48
N PRO A 72 -17.93 6.79 -20.43
CA PRO A 72 -18.40 8.15 -20.30
C PRO A 72 -17.72 8.76 -19.08
N GLN A 73 -16.94 9.81 -19.30
CA GLN A 73 -16.26 10.59 -18.28
C GLN A 73 -17.30 11.34 -17.44
N ILE A 74 -18.06 10.60 -16.65
CA ILE A 74 -18.76 11.18 -15.52
C ILE A 74 -17.64 11.47 -14.54
N SER A 75 -17.25 12.72 -14.48
CA SER A 75 -16.24 13.26 -13.59
C SER A 75 -16.65 13.00 -12.13
N VAL A 76 -16.37 11.78 -11.66
CA VAL A 76 -16.36 11.49 -10.24
C VAL A 76 -14.97 11.86 -9.73
N PRO A 77 -14.80 13.01 -9.06
CA PRO A 77 -13.50 13.54 -8.67
C PRO A 77 -12.73 12.63 -7.71
N LEU A 78 -13.34 11.56 -7.21
CA LEU A 78 -12.84 10.76 -6.08
C LEU A 78 -12.41 9.33 -6.43
N GLY A 79 -12.90 8.73 -7.50
CA GLY A 79 -12.55 7.33 -7.85
C GLY A 79 -11.10 7.16 -8.31
N HIS A 80 -10.59 8.09 -9.08
CA HIS A 80 -9.22 8.06 -9.61
C HIS A 80 -8.18 8.66 -8.65
N ALA A 81 -8.59 9.56 -7.75
CA ALA A 81 -7.69 10.23 -6.80
C ALA A 81 -6.96 9.24 -5.87
N GLY A 82 -7.60 8.16 -5.46
CA GLY A 82 -6.98 7.13 -4.61
C GLY A 82 -5.87 6.36 -5.32
N ALA A 83 -6.08 5.96 -6.58
CA ALA A 83 -5.09 5.26 -7.38
C ALA A 83 -3.89 6.17 -7.71
N THR A 84 -4.15 7.39 -8.17
CA THR A 84 -3.11 8.38 -8.47
C THR A 84 -2.26 8.67 -7.25
N THR A 85 -2.89 8.92 -6.09
CA THR A 85 -2.21 9.13 -4.82
C THR A 85 -1.31 7.94 -4.46
N ALA A 86 -1.84 6.71 -4.56
CA ALA A 86 -1.09 5.50 -4.26
C ALA A 86 0.11 5.30 -5.19
N MET A 87 -0.06 5.53 -6.50
CA MET A 87 1.02 5.40 -7.48
C MET A 87 2.10 6.45 -7.27
N VAL A 88 1.73 7.70 -6.93
CA VAL A 88 2.69 8.75 -6.57
C VAL A 88 3.50 8.36 -5.34
N ILE A 89 2.86 7.86 -4.28
CA ILE A 89 3.53 7.39 -3.06
C ILE A 89 4.53 6.28 -3.39
N LEU A 90 4.10 5.27 -4.15
CA LEU A 90 4.97 4.15 -4.55
C LEU A 90 6.14 4.60 -5.42
N SER A 91 5.89 5.50 -6.38
CA SER A 91 6.92 6.03 -7.28
C SER A 91 7.95 6.88 -6.52
N ALA A 92 7.51 7.78 -5.63
CA ALA A 92 8.39 8.57 -4.79
C ALA A 92 9.22 7.68 -3.86
N GLY A 93 8.60 6.66 -3.25
CA GLY A 93 9.29 5.68 -2.43
C GLY A 93 10.32 4.86 -3.19
N ALA A 94 9.99 4.41 -4.41
CA ALA A 94 10.92 3.68 -5.27
C ALA A 94 12.13 4.55 -5.67
N ALA A 95 11.91 5.82 -6.04
CA ALA A 95 12.98 6.78 -6.33
C ALA A 95 13.89 7.02 -5.10
N CYS A 96 13.30 7.13 -3.91
CA CYS A 96 14.06 7.26 -2.66
C CYS A 96 14.85 5.98 -2.34
N CYS A 97 14.30 4.79 -2.59
CA CYS A 97 15.02 3.52 -2.43
C CYS A 97 16.18 3.42 -3.42
N ALA A 98 16.01 3.84 -4.68
CA ALA A 98 17.08 3.95 -5.66
C ALA A 98 18.19 4.89 -5.18
N ALA A 99 17.83 6.04 -4.60
CA ALA A 99 18.78 6.99 -4.05
C ALA A 99 19.64 6.38 -2.92
N TRP A 100 19.06 5.54 -2.07
CA TRP A 100 19.81 4.82 -1.02
C TRP A 100 20.68 3.67 -1.56
N ALA A 101 20.33 3.10 -2.70
CA ALA A 101 21.11 2.07 -3.37
C ALA A 101 22.27 2.65 -4.21
N ALA A 102 22.19 3.92 -4.60
CA ALA A 102 23.22 4.57 -5.42
C ALA A 102 24.51 4.84 -4.63
N SER A 103 25.65 4.48 -5.22
CA SER A 103 27.00 4.73 -4.66
C SER A 103 27.48 6.15 -4.93
N VAL A 104 27.12 6.72 -6.10
CA VAL A 104 27.59 8.05 -6.55
C VAL A 104 26.71 9.15 -5.94
N PRO A 105 27.29 10.14 -5.21
CA PRO A 105 26.53 11.22 -4.56
C PRO A 105 25.66 12.04 -5.53
N ALA A 106 26.16 12.34 -6.73
CA ALA A 106 25.40 13.07 -7.74
C ALA A 106 24.14 12.32 -8.17
N VAL A 107 24.24 11.00 -8.41
CA VAL A 107 23.09 10.14 -8.74
C VAL A 107 22.07 10.11 -7.59
N ARG A 108 22.58 10.02 -6.36
CA ARG A 108 21.73 10.05 -5.15
C ARG A 108 20.94 11.35 -5.05
N SER A 109 21.58 12.49 -5.29
CA SER A 109 20.93 13.81 -5.28
C SER A 109 19.91 13.93 -6.41
N ALA A 110 20.26 13.50 -7.62
CA ALA A 110 19.35 13.51 -8.77
C ALA A 110 18.10 12.68 -8.52
N LEU A 111 18.23 11.49 -7.93
CA LEU A 111 17.08 10.63 -7.59
C LEU A 111 16.19 11.22 -6.49
N ARG A 112 16.75 11.95 -5.54
CA ARG A 112 15.98 12.72 -4.55
C ARG A 112 15.21 13.87 -5.19
N LEU A 113 15.81 14.56 -6.15
CA LEU A 113 15.13 15.60 -6.95
C LEU A 113 14.00 14.99 -7.79
N VAL A 114 14.20 13.80 -8.36
CA VAL A 114 13.13 13.06 -9.05
C VAL A 114 12.00 12.76 -8.06
N ALA A 115 12.28 12.27 -6.86
CA ALA A 115 11.24 12.01 -5.85
C ALA A 115 10.49 13.29 -5.45
N ALA A 116 11.19 14.42 -5.33
CA ALA A 116 10.56 15.73 -5.09
C ALA A 116 9.67 16.15 -6.27
N GLY A 117 10.18 16.00 -7.51
CA GLY A 117 9.41 16.26 -8.73
C GLY A 117 8.12 15.42 -8.80
N ILE A 118 8.18 14.14 -8.40
CA ILE A 118 7.01 13.27 -8.33
C ILE A 118 5.97 13.82 -7.35
N ALA A 119 6.40 14.26 -6.16
CA ALA A 119 5.48 14.85 -5.17
C ALA A 119 4.85 16.15 -5.68
N VAL A 120 5.61 16.99 -6.38
CA VAL A 120 5.08 18.22 -7.02
C VAL A 120 4.12 17.91 -8.15
N THR A 121 4.42 16.89 -8.98
CA THR A 121 3.51 16.45 -10.05
C THR A 121 2.15 16.02 -9.51
N ALA A 122 2.11 15.40 -8.31
CA ALA A 122 0.84 15.07 -7.66
C ALA A 122 -0.01 16.32 -7.36
N ALA A 123 0.63 17.42 -6.93
CA ALA A 123 -0.07 18.69 -6.70
C ALA A 123 -0.63 19.27 -8.01
N VAL A 124 0.15 19.23 -9.10
CA VAL A 124 -0.29 19.67 -10.43
C VAL A 124 -1.47 18.84 -10.95
N LEU A 125 -1.48 17.54 -10.64
CA LEU A 125 -2.58 16.63 -10.96
C LEU A 125 -3.79 16.78 -10.02
N GLY A 126 -3.80 17.79 -9.14
CA GLY A 126 -4.89 18.07 -8.20
C GLY A 126 -4.94 17.15 -6.97
N SER A 127 -3.93 16.31 -6.75
CA SER A 127 -3.87 15.41 -5.60
C SER A 127 -3.05 16.00 -4.45
N VAL A 128 -3.66 16.86 -3.63
CA VAL A 128 -3.01 17.40 -2.42
C VAL A 128 -2.54 16.28 -1.48
N THR A 129 -3.36 15.25 -1.29
CA THR A 129 -2.99 14.09 -0.47
C THR A 129 -1.76 13.36 -1.02
N GLY A 130 -1.68 13.20 -2.35
CA GLY A 130 -0.51 12.61 -3.02
C GLY A 130 0.75 13.44 -2.84
N CYS A 131 0.63 14.76 -2.95
CA CYS A 131 1.74 15.69 -2.73
C CYS A 131 2.25 15.61 -1.28
N VAL A 132 1.36 15.73 -0.30
CA VAL A 132 1.72 15.67 1.13
C VAL A 132 2.33 14.31 1.49
N ALA A 133 1.73 13.21 1.04
CA ALA A 133 2.24 11.87 1.32
C ALA A 133 3.59 11.62 0.61
N GLY A 134 3.76 12.05 -0.63
CA GLY A 134 5.03 11.96 -1.36
C GLY A 134 6.14 12.79 -0.69
N ALA A 135 5.82 14.01 -0.26
CA ALA A 135 6.74 14.87 0.51
C ALA A 135 7.11 14.24 1.87
N ALA A 136 6.14 13.65 2.57
CA ALA A 136 6.37 12.93 3.83
C ALA A 136 7.29 11.71 3.64
N VAL A 137 7.10 10.95 2.54
CA VAL A 137 7.98 9.83 2.18
C VAL A 137 9.40 10.33 1.91
N LEU A 138 9.57 11.41 1.16
CA LEU A 138 10.89 12.00 0.90
C LEU A 138 11.55 12.48 2.19
N ALA A 139 10.85 13.27 3.00
CA ALA A 139 11.35 13.78 4.28
C ALA A 139 11.73 12.66 5.24
N GLY A 140 10.86 11.66 5.39
CA GLY A 140 11.12 10.48 6.20
C GLY A 140 12.26 9.63 5.67
N SER A 141 12.42 9.51 4.33
CA SER A 141 13.58 8.87 3.71
C SER A 141 14.88 9.58 4.07
N LEU A 142 14.91 10.91 4.06
CA LEU A 142 16.08 11.69 4.49
C LEU A 142 16.37 11.49 5.98
N ALA A 143 15.33 11.45 6.82
CA ALA A 143 15.46 11.20 8.25
C ALA A 143 15.89 9.75 8.56
N ALA A 144 15.56 8.78 7.71
CA ALA A 144 15.89 7.37 7.88
C ALA A 144 17.40 7.10 8.03
N GLY A 145 18.23 7.96 7.43
CA GLY A 145 19.69 7.91 7.58
C GLY A 145 20.19 8.17 9.00
N ARG A 146 19.39 8.80 9.87
CA ARG A 146 19.72 9.12 11.25
C ARG A 146 19.18 8.09 12.26
N VAL A 147 18.31 7.19 11.82
CA VAL A 147 17.62 6.22 12.69
C VAL A 147 18.57 5.09 13.06
N ARG A 148 18.83 4.94 14.36
CA ARG A 148 19.70 3.89 14.92
C ARG A 148 18.92 2.60 15.26
N ARG A 149 17.66 2.71 15.72
CA ARG A 149 16.83 1.59 16.18
C ARG A 149 15.77 1.24 15.14
N ARG A 150 16.14 0.42 14.15
CA ARG A 150 15.27 -0.03 13.06
C ARG A 150 13.95 -0.64 13.54
N GLY A 151 14.01 -1.53 14.55
CA GLY A 151 12.81 -2.20 15.06
C GLY A 151 11.82 -1.23 15.68
N ALA A 152 12.28 -0.26 16.47
CA ALA A 152 11.41 0.77 17.07
C ALA A 152 10.74 1.64 16.01
N ALA A 153 11.48 2.02 14.95
CA ALA A 153 10.91 2.79 13.84
C ALA A 153 9.82 2.00 13.09
N LEU A 154 10.07 0.71 12.80
CA LEU A 154 9.07 -0.15 12.16
C LEU A 154 7.83 -0.37 13.05
N ALA A 155 8.02 -0.54 14.36
CA ALA A 155 6.90 -0.63 15.32
C ALA A 155 6.07 0.67 15.32
N GLY A 156 6.72 1.84 15.34
CA GLY A 156 6.04 3.13 15.24
C GLY A 156 5.23 3.28 13.96
N LEU A 157 5.75 2.81 12.82
CA LEU A 157 5.02 2.79 11.56
C LEU A 157 3.80 1.85 11.60
N GLY A 158 3.95 0.68 12.24
CA GLY A 158 2.83 -0.24 12.47
C GLY A 158 1.72 0.39 13.32
N LEU A 159 2.10 1.06 14.41
CA LEU A 159 1.16 1.79 15.27
C LEU A 159 0.46 2.93 14.54
N ALA A 160 1.15 3.63 13.63
CA ALA A 160 0.56 4.69 12.82
C ALA A 160 -0.55 4.15 11.91
N VAL A 161 -0.35 3.00 11.26
CA VAL A 161 -1.39 2.35 10.44
C VAL A 161 -2.55 1.85 11.31
N ALA A 162 -2.25 1.23 12.46
CA ALA A 162 -3.28 0.79 13.40
C ALA A 162 -4.11 1.97 13.91
N GLY A 163 -3.47 3.11 14.20
CA GLY A 163 -4.15 4.35 14.58
C GLY A 163 -5.04 4.91 13.47
N ALA A 164 -4.55 4.92 12.21
CA ALA A 164 -5.35 5.35 11.07
C ALA A 164 -6.57 4.45 10.85
N ALA A 165 -6.40 3.13 10.92
CA ALA A 165 -7.50 2.17 10.81
C ALA A 165 -8.50 2.32 11.98
N GLY A 166 -7.99 2.49 13.21
CA GLY A 166 -8.80 2.72 14.40
C GLY A 166 -9.63 4.00 14.32
N LEU A 167 -9.04 5.09 13.78
CA LEU A 167 -9.76 6.34 13.56
C LEU A 167 -10.89 6.16 12.53
N THR A 168 -10.62 5.48 11.41
CA THR A 168 -11.66 5.17 10.41
C THR A 168 -12.81 4.37 11.04
N TRP A 169 -12.47 3.41 11.92
CA TRP A 169 -13.45 2.60 12.64
C TRP A 169 -14.26 3.42 13.65
N ALA A 170 -13.59 4.35 14.37
CA ALA A 170 -14.24 5.24 15.32
C ALA A 170 -15.22 6.21 14.61
N VAL A 171 -14.84 6.74 13.44
CA VAL A 171 -15.74 7.57 12.61
C VAL A 171 -16.93 6.75 12.12
N ALA A 172 -16.70 5.54 11.61
CA ALA A 172 -17.75 4.62 11.18
C ALA A 172 -18.70 4.21 12.34
N GLY A 173 -18.24 4.23 13.58
CA GLY A 173 -19.02 3.87 14.76
C GLY A 173 -19.65 5.07 15.50
N ASN A 174 -19.58 6.27 14.95
CA ASN A 174 -20.00 7.52 15.63
C ASN A 174 -19.36 7.71 17.03
N ALA A 175 -18.16 7.15 17.22
CA ALA A 175 -17.43 7.22 18.50
C ALA A 175 -16.50 8.44 18.60
N VAL A 176 -16.57 9.36 17.62
CA VAL A 176 -15.71 10.55 17.55
C VAL A 176 -16.45 11.75 18.13
N PRO A 177 -15.81 12.57 19.00
CA PRO A 177 -16.42 13.79 19.54
C PRO A 177 -16.85 14.75 18.42
N GLU A 178 -17.99 15.43 18.58
CA GLU A 178 -18.61 16.31 17.58
C GLU A 178 -17.64 17.38 17.03
N GLY A 179 -16.83 18.00 17.88
CA GLY A 179 -15.86 19.02 17.46
C GLY A 179 -14.75 18.49 16.56
N PHE A 180 -14.38 17.19 16.69
CA PHE A 180 -13.41 16.55 15.82
C PHE A 180 -14.08 16.05 14.53
N ALA A 181 -15.32 15.56 14.62
CA ALA A 181 -16.13 15.19 13.45
C ALA A 181 -16.29 16.38 12.52
N ALA A 182 -16.67 17.57 13.03
CA ALA A 182 -16.79 18.80 12.27
C ALA A 182 -15.49 19.22 11.56
N SER A 183 -14.32 18.97 12.15
CA SER A 183 -13.02 19.23 11.50
C SER A 183 -12.71 18.27 10.35
N LEU A 184 -13.31 17.09 10.35
CA LEU A 184 -13.18 16.07 9.29
C LEU A 184 -14.26 16.22 8.21
N GLU A 185 -15.42 16.81 8.50
CA GLU A 185 -16.54 16.99 7.57
C GLU A 185 -16.15 17.74 6.29
N GLY A 186 -15.21 18.67 6.36
CA GLY A 186 -14.65 19.35 5.18
C GLY A 186 -13.73 18.46 4.30
N ARG A 187 -13.31 17.30 4.79
CA ARG A 187 -12.39 16.37 4.10
C ARG A 187 -13.04 15.04 3.75
N LEU A 188 -14.07 14.63 4.46
CA LEU A 188 -14.87 13.43 4.23
C LEU A 188 -16.22 13.83 3.68
N THR A 189 -16.60 13.29 2.52
CA THR A 189 -17.96 13.53 1.99
C THR A 189 -18.99 12.78 2.86
N PRO A 190 -20.18 13.34 3.11
CA PRO A 190 -21.24 12.66 3.86
C PRO A 190 -21.57 11.28 3.31
N HIS A 191 -21.55 11.13 1.98
CA HIS A 191 -21.75 9.85 1.30
C HIS A 191 -20.71 8.79 1.71
N ARG A 192 -19.43 9.17 1.85
CA ARG A 192 -18.38 8.24 2.29
C ARG A 192 -18.58 7.78 3.74
N VAL A 193 -19.00 8.70 4.62
CA VAL A 193 -19.30 8.36 6.01
C VAL A 193 -20.47 7.40 6.07
N ALA A 194 -21.53 7.62 5.27
CA ALA A 194 -22.66 6.70 5.16
C ALA A 194 -22.23 5.29 4.69
N LEU A 195 -21.35 5.20 3.66
CA LEU A 195 -20.80 3.91 3.23
C LEU A 195 -20.00 3.22 4.33
N TRP A 196 -19.30 3.98 5.19
CA TRP A 196 -18.55 3.41 6.32
C TRP A 196 -19.47 2.88 7.42
N HIS A 197 -20.58 3.59 7.70
CA HIS A 197 -21.62 3.10 8.60
C HIS A 197 -22.21 1.78 8.11
N ASP A 198 -22.64 1.75 6.84
CA ASP A 198 -23.20 0.53 6.24
C ASP A 198 -22.19 -0.64 6.31
N ALA A 199 -20.90 -0.38 6.02
CA ALA A 199 -19.87 -1.39 6.09
C ALA A 199 -19.67 -1.94 7.52
N LEU A 200 -19.73 -1.05 8.51
CA LEU A 200 -19.60 -1.46 9.92
C LEU A 200 -20.83 -2.25 10.39
N ASP A 201 -22.02 -1.88 9.98
CA ASP A 201 -23.26 -2.59 10.34
C ASP A 201 -23.32 -3.97 9.69
N LEU A 202 -22.91 -4.09 8.43
CA LEU A 202 -22.76 -5.40 7.77
C LEU A 202 -21.69 -6.26 8.48
N ALA A 203 -20.57 -5.67 8.90
CA ALA A 203 -19.54 -6.36 9.64
C ALA A 203 -20.02 -6.84 11.02
N ARG A 204 -20.86 -6.07 11.71
CA ARG A 204 -21.44 -6.45 13.01
C ARG A 204 -22.47 -7.57 12.88
N THR A 205 -23.33 -7.49 11.87
CA THR A 205 -24.38 -8.51 11.64
C THR A 205 -23.81 -9.81 11.06
N HIS A 206 -22.68 -9.77 10.36
CA HIS A 206 -22.05 -10.92 9.70
C HIS A 206 -20.59 -11.10 10.14
N ALA A 207 -20.31 -11.00 11.45
CA ALA A 207 -18.94 -10.90 11.99
C ALA A 207 -18.01 -12.07 11.62
N GLY A 208 -18.51 -13.28 11.38
CA GLY A 208 -17.70 -14.47 11.09
C GLY A 208 -17.18 -14.51 9.66
N LEU A 209 -18.09 -14.69 8.69
CA LEU A 209 -17.76 -14.88 7.26
C LEU A 209 -17.94 -13.62 6.42
N GLY A 210 -18.50 -12.57 6.99
CA GLY A 210 -18.95 -11.42 6.21
C GLY A 210 -20.15 -11.73 5.34
N VAL A 211 -20.45 -10.81 4.43
CA VAL A 211 -21.55 -10.96 3.45
C VAL A 211 -21.10 -11.64 2.14
N GLY A 212 -19.81 -11.93 2.00
CA GLY A 212 -19.19 -12.45 0.79
C GLY A 212 -18.44 -11.39 -0.02
N PRO A 213 -17.32 -11.79 -0.67
CA PRO A 213 -16.50 -10.86 -1.45
C PRO A 213 -17.28 -10.28 -2.62
N GLY A 214 -17.17 -8.96 -2.83
CA GLY A 214 -17.80 -8.23 -3.93
C GLY A 214 -19.31 -7.99 -3.76
N ARG A 215 -19.90 -8.30 -2.58
CA ARG A 215 -21.34 -8.12 -2.34
C ARG A 215 -21.71 -6.87 -1.57
N PHE A 216 -20.74 -6.10 -1.10
CA PHE A 216 -21.01 -4.89 -0.33
C PHE A 216 -21.93 -3.92 -1.07
N GLY A 217 -21.66 -3.65 -2.37
CA GLY A 217 -22.43 -2.70 -3.17
C GLY A 217 -23.89 -3.10 -3.38
N GLU A 218 -24.20 -4.39 -3.34
CA GLU A 218 -25.56 -4.95 -3.49
C GLU A 218 -26.38 -4.82 -2.20
N LEU A 219 -25.71 -4.70 -1.04
CA LEU A 219 -26.33 -4.75 0.29
C LEU A 219 -26.28 -3.41 1.04
N SER A 220 -25.43 -2.46 0.60
CA SER A 220 -25.33 -1.14 1.24
C SER A 220 -26.42 -0.19 0.75
N PRO A 221 -27.31 0.31 1.63
CA PRO A 221 -28.31 1.29 1.27
C PRO A 221 -27.72 2.58 0.68
N ALA A 222 -26.58 3.05 1.23
CA ALA A 222 -25.90 4.24 0.72
C ALA A 222 -25.32 4.02 -0.69
N SER A 223 -24.85 2.79 -0.99
CA SER A 223 -24.39 2.43 -2.33
C SER A 223 -25.54 2.39 -3.33
N LEU A 224 -26.66 1.78 -2.97
CA LEU A 224 -27.86 1.65 -3.82
C LEU A 224 -28.55 3.01 -4.07
N ALA A 225 -28.45 3.94 -3.12
CA ALA A 225 -29.03 5.28 -3.25
C ALA A 225 -28.28 6.18 -4.27
N SER A 226 -27.04 5.81 -4.66
CA SER A 226 -26.22 6.59 -5.59
C SER A 226 -25.95 5.83 -6.88
N PRO A 227 -26.49 6.25 -8.04
CA PRO A 227 -26.25 5.59 -9.32
C PRO A 227 -24.77 5.70 -9.79
N LEU A 228 -23.99 6.56 -9.14
CA LEU A 228 -22.57 6.77 -9.42
C LEU A 228 -21.66 6.03 -8.43
N SER A 229 -22.22 5.25 -7.51
CA SER A 229 -21.45 4.45 -6.56
C SER A 229 -20.68 3.33 -7.28
N ASP A 230 -19.40 3.15 -6.94
CA ASP A 230 -18.61 2.00 -7.40
C ASP A 230 -18.83 0.74 -6.55
N GLY A 231 -19.81 0.78 -5.65
CA GLY A 231 -20.18 -0.34 -4.78
C GLY A 231 -19.13 -0.70 -3.73
N LYS A 232 -18.28 0.26 -3.32
CA LYS A 232 -17.20 0.04 -2.36
C LYS A 232 -17.23 1.07 -1.23
N PRO A 233 -16.86 0.69 0.01
CA PRO A 233 -16.86 1.61 1.15
C PRO A 233 -15.66 2.58 1.16
N HIS A 234 -14.75 2.52 0.18
CA HIS A 234 -13.54 3.34 0.12
C HIS A 234 -12.68 3.29 1.41
N SER A 235 -12.62 2.11 2.01
CA SER A 235 -11.78 1.78 3.16
C SER A 235 -11.48 0.28 3.12
N ALA A 236 -10.21 -0.08 2.91
CA ALA A 236 -9.83 -1.49 2.79
C ALA A 236 -10.16 -2.31 4.06
N PRO A 237 -9.89 -1.84 5.31
CA PRO A 237 -10.26 -2.60 6.48
C PRO A 237 -11.77 -2.74 6.68
N LEU A 238 -12.58 -1.71 6.40
CA LEU A 238 -14.03 -1.79 6.51
C LEU A 238 -14.63 -2.68 5.42
N GLN A 239 -14.09 -2.62 4.19
CA GLN A 239 -14.51 -3.52 3.12
C GLN A 239 -14.28 -4.98 3.50
N LEU A 240 -13.08 -5.30 3.99
CA LEU A 240 -12.76 -6.67 4.43
C LEU A 240 -13.62 -7.11 5.62
N ALA A 241 -13.90 -6.20 6.55
CA ALA A 241 -14.78 -6.49 7.67
C ALA A 241 -16.21 -6.83 7.21
N ALA A 242 -16.77 -6.04 6.29
CA ALA A 242 -18.10 -6.28 5.73
C ALA A 242 -18.15 -7.56 4.88
N GLU A 243 -17.20 -7.73 3.95
CA GLU A 243 -17.24 -8.81 2.95
C GLU A 243 -16.69 -10.14 3.45
N GLN A 244 -15.69 -10.14 4.35
CA GLN A 244 -14.96 -11.34 4.82
C GLN A 244 -14.96 -11.52 6.34
N GLY A 245 -15.64 -10.64 7.05
CA GLY A 245 -15.73 -10.69 8.52
C GLY A 245 -14.41 -10.40 9.22
N ALA A 246 -14.36 -10.74 10.50
CA ALA A 246 -13.19 -10.51 11.34
C ALA A 246 -11.92 -11.22 10.83
N VAL A 247 -12.06 -12.41 10.24
CA VAL A 247 -10.93 -13.17 9.70
C VAL A 247 -10.26 -12.42 8.55
N GLY A 248 -11.03 -11.78 7.65
CA GLY A 248 -10.49 -10.95 6.58
C GLY A 248 -9.64 -9.78 7.11
N VAL A 249 -10.12 -9.11 8.14
CA VAL A 249 -9.38 -8.01 8.80
C VAL A 249 -8.10 -8.54 9.48
N LEU A 250 -8.18 -9.66 10.18
CA LEU A 250 -7.02 -10.30 10.82
C LEU A 250 -5.97 -10.74 9.79
N LEU A 251 -6.39 -11.25 8.64
CA LEU A 251 -5.48 -11.62 7.54
C LEU A 251 -4.79 -10.39 6.93
N LEU A 252 -5.52 -9.27 6.74
CA LEU A 252 -4.92 -8.02 6.32
C LEU A 252 -3.87 -7.52 7.32
N ALA A 253 -4.21 -7.52 8.60
CA ALA A 253 -3.30 -7.13 9.68
C ALA A 253 -2.08 -8.07 9.75
N ALA A 254 -2.29 -9.39 9.60
CA ALA A 254 -1.22 -10.38 9.57
C ALA A 254 -0.30 -10.21 8.34
N ALA A 255 -0.86 -9.90 7.16
CA ALA A 255 -0.09 -9.63 5.95
C ALA A 255 0.79 -8.39 6.12
N PHE A 256 0.25 -7.30 6.66
CA PHE A 256 1.01 -6.09 6.94
C PHE A 256 2.06 -6.31 8.05
N GLY A 257 1.70 -6.99 9.12
CA GLY A 257 2.63 -7.36 10.20
C GLY A 257 3.77 -8.27 9.71
N TRP A 258 3.45 -9.26 8.86
CA TRP A 258 4.47 -10.10 8.20
C TRP A 258 5.39 -9.26 7.31
N LEU A 259 4.86 -8.30 6.58
CA LEU A 259 5.65 -7.39 5.76
C LEU A 259 6.65 -6.59 6.62
N LEU A 260 6.18 -5.98 7.71
CA LEU A 260 7.05 -5.25 8.64
C LEU A 260 8.12 -6.17 9.28
N TYR A 261 7.75 -7.40 9.63
CA TYR A 261 8.67 -8.42 10.12
C TYR A 261 9.72 -8.78 9.05
N ALA A 262 9.31 -9.02 7.80
CA ALA A 262 10.22 -9.31 6.69
C ALA A 262 11.20 -8.16 6.44
N LEU A 263 10.72 -6.93 6.52
CA LEU A 263 11.53 -5.72 6.46
C LEU A 263 12.50 -5.63 7.65
N TRP A 264 12.05 -5.96 8.85
CA TRP A 264 12.93 -6.01 10.03
C TRP A 264 14.06 -7.04 9.87
N ARG A 265 13.79 -8.19 9.27
CA ARG A 265 14.77 -9.27 9.00
C ARG A 265 15.58 -9.07 7.72
N SER A 266 15.30 -8.03 6.95
CA SER A 266 15.96 -7.78 5.66
C SER A 266 17.48 -7.52 5.82
N PRO A 267 18.33 -8.07 4.93
CA PRO A 267 19.77 -7.80 4.91
C PRO A 267 20.13 -6.42 4.34
N ARG A 268 19.15 -5.67 3.82
CA ARG A 268 19.36 -4.35 3.22
C ARG A 268 19.72 -3.30 4.27
N PRO A 269 20.43 -2.22 3.87
CA PRO A 269 20.73 -1.08 4.76
C PRO A 269 19.47 -0.48 5.39
N THR A 270 19.58 -0.11 6.67
CA THR A 270 18.46 0.45 7.45
C THR A 270 17.74 1.61 6.75
N PRO A 271 18.43 2.61 6.14
CA PRO A 271 17.73 3.72 5.49
C PRO A 271 16.84 3.28 4.31
N LEU A 272 17.30 2.32 3.50
CA LEU A 272 16.53 1.78 2.38
C LEU A 272 15.27 1.07 2.88
N VAL A 273 15.43 0.23 3.90
CA VAL A 273 14.32 -0.53 4.48
C VAL A 273 13.29 0.37 5.14
N LEU A 274 13.73 1.38 5.89
CA LEU A 274 12.82 2.34 6.52
C LEU A 274 12.11 3.21 5.48
N THR A 275 12.77 3.55 4.37
CA THR A 275 12.14 4.25 3.25
C THR A 275 11.02 3.39 2.63
N ALA A 276 11.30 2.13 2.35
CA ALA A 276 10.28 1.22 1.83
C ALA A 276 9.13 1.00 2.84
N ALA A 277 9.45 0.80 4.12
CA ALA A 277 8.45 0.65 5.17
C ALA A 277 7.56 1.89 5.28
N LEU A 278 8.14 3.09 5.29
CA LEU A 278 7.41 4.35 5.35
C LEU A 278 6.47 4.52 4.14
N THR A 279 6.95 4.18 2.94
CA THR A 279 6.15 4.23 1.71
C THR A 279 4.96 3.28 1.79
N LEU A 280 5.17 2.05 2.23
CA LEU A 280 4.12 1.04 2.38
C LEU A 280 3.14 1.39 3.52
N THR A 281 3.63 2.04 4.58
CA THR A 281 2.81 2.59 5.67
C THR A 281 1.95 3.75 5.19
N ALA A 282 2.51 4.68 4.41
CA ALA A 282 1.76 5.79 3.83
C ALA A 282 0.67 5.27 2.87
N LEU A 283 0.99 4.27 2.06
CA LEU A 283 0.01 3.60 1.21
C LEU A 283 -1.09 2.93 2.05
N ALA A 284 -0.73 2.18 3.09
CA ALA A 284 -1.69 1.53 3.98
C ALA A 284 -2.60 2.55 4.67
N ALA A 285 -2.06 3.68 5.13
CA ALA A 285 -2.84 4.77 5.71
C ALA A 285 -3.83 5.38 4.69
N VAL A 286 -3.41 5.58 3.44
CA VAL A 286 -4.32 6.03 2.36
C VAL A 286 -5.38 4.98 2.07
N ALA A 287 -5.05 3.69 2.15
CA ALA A 287 -6.00 2.60 1.93
C ALA A 287 -7.05 2.46 3.06
N THR A 288 -6.80 3.02 4.25
CA THR A 288 -7.84 3.06 5.30
C THR A 288 -8.95 4.05 4.99
N VAL A 289 -8.69 5.09 4.19
CA VAL A 289 -9.65 6.14 3.83
C VAL A 289 -9.96 6.20 2.33
N GLY A 290 -9.48 5.24 1.55
CA GLY A 290 -9.64 5.20 0.10
C GLY A 290 -9.62 3.78 -0.47
N ASN A 291 -9.93 3.65 -1.76
CA ASN A 291 -9.94 2.37 -2.47
C ASN A 291 -8.60 2.03 -3.17
N ALA A 292 -7.49 2.57 -2.68
CA ALA A 292 -6.17 2.44 -3.31
C ALA A 292 -5.79 0.98 -3.62
N LEU A 293 -6.08 0.03 -2.73
CA LEU A 293 -5.75 -1.39 -2.91
C LEU A 293 -6.66 -2.12 -3.92
N SER A 294 -7.72 -1.49 -4.41
CA SER A 294 -8.59 -2.07 -5.46
C SER A 294 -7.94 -2.03 -6.85
N PHE A 295 -6.81 -1.35 -7.01
CA PHE A 295 -6.13 -1.22 -8.30
C PHE A 295 -4.96 -2.20 -8.40
N THR A 296 -4.97 -3.05 -9.45
CA THR A 296 -3.95 -4.08 -9.67
C THR A 296 -2.54 -3.48 -9.77
N ALA A 297 -2.38 -2.32 -10.43
CA ALA A 297 -1.09 -1.64 -10.52
C ALA A 297 -0.52 -1.25 -9.15
N VAL A 298 -1.38 -0.80 -8.21
CA VAL A 298 -0.99 -0.48 -6.84
C VAL A 298 -0.58 -1.75 -6.08
N ALA A 299 -1.32 -2.85 -6.26
CA ALA A 299 -0.99 -4.14 -5.66
C ALA A 299 0.37 -4.68 -6.15
N VAL A 300 0.63 -4.61 -7.47
CA VAL A 300 1.94 -4.97 -8.07
C VAL A 300 3.05 -4.08 -7.50
N GLY A 301 2.86 -2.75 -7.49
CA GLY A 301 3.85 -1.79 -6.97
C GLY A 301 4.16 -1.99 -5.50
N THR A 302 3.14 -2.32 -4.69
CA THR A 302 3.27 -2.67 -3.27
C THR A 302 4.16 -3.90 -3.08
N GLY A 303 3.84 -4.98 -3.81
CA GLY A 303 4.65 -6.19 -3.82
C GLY A 303 6.08 -5.92 -4.29
N PHE A 304 6.24 -5.18 -5.39
CA PHE A 304 7.54 -4.85 -5.97
C PHE A 304 8.44 -4.10 -4.98
N LEU A 305 7.93 -3.07 -4.32
CA LEU A 305 8.71 -2.31 -3.33
C LEU A 305 9.07 -3.17 -2.12
N ALA A 306 8.15 -4.00 -1.63
CA ALA A 306 8.41 -4.96 -0.56
C ALA A 306 9.49 -5.98 -0.96
N GLY A 307 9.44 -6.49 -2.18
CA GLY A 307 10.42 -7.40 -2.75
C GLY A 307 11.80 -6.78 -2.87
N LEU A 308 11.89 -5.55 -3.40
CA LEU A 308 13.13 -4.78 -3.48
C LEU A 308 13.80 -4.62 -2.12
N ALA A 309 13.02 -4.21 -1.11
CA ALA A 309 13.53 -3.95 0.23
C ALA A 309 13.92 -5.21 1.01
N THR A 310 13.47 -6.39 0.58
CA THR A 310 13.79 -7.69 1.21
C THR A 310 14.74 -8.55 0.38
N SER A 311 15.18 -8.08 -0.80
CA SER A 311 16.12 -8.81 -1.67
C SER A 311 17.53 -8.87 -1.09
N ARG A 312 18.32 -9.89 -1.48
CA ARG A 312 19.75 -10.01 -1.19
C ARG A 312 20.54 -9.62 -2.44
N PRO A 313 21.43 -8.61 -2.40
CA PRO A 313 22.27 -8.26 -3.54
C PRO A 313 23.27 -9.38 -3.85
N PHE A 314 23.40 -9.75 -5.10
CA PHE A 314 24.35 -10.78 -5.54
C PHE A 314 25.81 -10.43 -5.23
N ALA A 315 26.18 -9.15 -5.26
CA ALA A 315 27.54 -8.70 -4.96
C ALA A 315 28.03 -9.05 -3.53
N LEU A 316 27.11 -9.17 -2.57
CA LEU A 316 27.46 -9.57 -1.20
C LEU A 316 27.75 -11.08 -1.09
N ASP A 317 27.07 -11.92 -1.88
CA ASP A 317 27.28 -13.37 -1.88
C ASP A 317 28.62 -13.74 -2.55
N THR A 318 29.01 -13.03 -3.60
CA THR A 318 30.29 -13.25 -4.29
C THR A 318 31.48 -12.89 -3.39
N ALA A 319 31.39 -11.72 -2.70
CA ALA A 319 32.44 -11.29 -1.78
C ALA A 319 32.62 -12.27 -0.59
N ARG A 320 31.53 -12.87 -0.10
CA ARG A 320 31.55 -13.84 0.98
C ARG A 320 32.19 -15.16 0.54
N ARG A 321 31.80 -15.67 -0.63
CA ARG A 321 32.39 -16.91 -1.22
C ARG A 321 33.89 -16.78 -1.54
N THR A 322 34.30 -15.60 -2.06
CA THR A 322 35.73 -15.36 -2.33
C THR A 322 36.55 -15.18 -1.04
N GLY A 323 35.94 -14.62 0.03
CA GLY A 323 36.55 -14.50 1.34
C GLY A 323 36.73 -15.87 2.03
N GLU A 324 35.72 -16.75 1.95
CA GLU A 324 35.77 -18.11 2.48
C GLU A 324 36.79 -19.00 1.71
N ALA A 325 36.87 -18.84 0.39
CA ALA A 325 37.84 -19.56 -0.44
C ALA A 325 39.30 -19.15 -0.14
N ARG A 326 39.54 -17.87 0.17
CA ARG A 326 40.87 -17.38 0.58
C ARG A 326 41.24 -17.78 2.01
N GLY A 327 40.30 -17.84 2.93
CA GLY A 327 40.52 -18.24 4.32
C GLY A 327 40.75 -19.75 4.49
N GLY A 328 40.25 -20.59 3.58
CA GLY A 328 40.45 -22.04 3.57
C GLY A 328 41.78 -22.50 2.96
N ALA A 329 42.48 -21.62 2.22
CA ALA A 329 43.79 -21.93 1.60
C ALA A 329 45.00 -21.61 2.50
N VAL A 330 44.75 -21.08 3.71
CA VAL A 330 45.82 -20.68 4.66
C VAL A 330 45.82 -21.59 5.93
N ARG A 331 45.19 -22.75 5.89
CA ARG A 331 45.26 -23.75 6.98
C ARG A 331 45.94 -25.01 6.49
#